data_44a95bf296f639782195ff69fead4ea4
#
_entry.id   44a95bf296f639782195ff69fead4ea4
#
_cell.length_a   1.000
_cell.length_b   1.000
_cell.length_c   1.000
_cell.angle_alpha   90.00
_cell.angle_beta   90.00
_cell.angle_gamma   90.00
#
_symmetry.space_group_name_H-M   'P 1'
#
loop_
_entity.id
_entity.type
_entity.pdbx_description
1 polymer ?
#
loop_
_entity_poly.entity_id
_entity_poly.type
_entity_poly.pdbx_seq_one_letter_code
_entity_poly.pdbx_strand_id
1 'polypeptide(L)'
;MKALHYGAWVVVLAIAGLVHVQSAKTQEAGHASDRERLIGAWHLVHIDSPGQDGKPTDIPQPQGMLIYTRDGHISVQLMYPKSTNALSNEYVQNGYEASFGSYDVDEARHTLTHHVQGSITRDLLVGKDLPRVYHLTADGKLIIQSARPDEHWSVTSEHY
;
A
#
# COMPACT_ATOMS: atom_id res chain seq x y z
N MET A 1 70.63 -58.57 -40.87
CA MET A 1 69.23 -58.91 -40.56
C MET A 1 68.81 -57.94 -39.41
N LYS A 2 68.08 -56.94 -39.73
CA LYS A 2 67.67 -55.86 -38.79
C LYS A 2 66.21 -56.08 -38.42
N ALA A 3 65.94 -56.29 -37.12
CA ALA A 3 64.59 -56.40 -36.58
C ALA A 3 64.03 -55.01 -36.31
N LEU A 4 62.84 -54.75 -36.91
CA LEU A 4 62.12 -53.53 -36.72
C LEU A 4 61.14 -53.67 -35.52
N HIS A 5 61.29 -52.83 -34.50
CA HIS A 5 60.35 -52.78 -33.37
C HIS A 5 59.30 -51.69 -33.66
N TYR A 6 58.07 -52.12 -33.75
CA TYR A 6 56.91 -51.21 -33.80
C TYR A 6 56.47 -50.91 -32.34
N GLY A 7 56.68 -49.69 -31.93
CA GLY A 7 56.14 -49.22 -30.64
C GLY A 7 54.68 -48.75 -30.82
N ALA A 8 53.79 -49.37 -30.07
CA ALA A 8 52.39 -48.99 -30.03
C ALA A 8 52.22 -47.78 -29.10
N TRP A 9 51.73 -46.67 -29.64
CA TRP A 9 51.35 -45.50 -28.86
C TRP A 9 49.89 -45.65 -28.41
N VAL A 10 49.66 -45.77 -27.09
CA VAL A 10 48.34 -45.74 -26.47
C VAL A 10 48.00 -44.24 -26.21
N VAL A 11 47.05 -43.71 -26.95
CA VAL A 11 46.51 -42.36 -26.72
C VAL A 11 45.40 -42.52 -25.68
N VAL A 12 45.64 -42.06 -24.47
CA VAL A 12 44.62 -41.92 -23.42
C VAL A 12 43.90 -40.61 -23.61
N LEU A 13 42.66 -40.65 -24.14
CA LEU A 13 41.74 -39.50 -24.21
C LEU A 13 41.11 -39.30 -22.81
N ALA A 14 41.59 -38.31 -22.08
CA ALA A 14 40.93 -37.83 -20.85
C ALA A 14 39.76 -36.96 -21.22
N ILE A 15 38.54 -37.47 -21.09
CA ILE A 15 37.31 -36.70 -21.24
C ILE A 15 37.11 -35.95 -19.92
N ALA A 16 37.48 -34.68 -19.89
CA ALA A 16 37.14 -33.75 -18.81
C ALA A 16 35.65 -33.37 -18.92
N GLY A 17 34.80 -34.07 -18.15
CA GLY A 17 33.38 -33.68 -18.03
C GLY A 17 33.24 -32.36 -17.27
N LEU A 18 32.92 -31.28 -17.97
CA LEU A 18 32.50 -30.01 -17.35
C LEU A 18 31.11 -30.22 -16.72
N VAL A 19 31.07 -30.44 -15.43
CA VAL A 19 29.86 -30.37 -14.66
C VAL A 19 29.45 -28.89 -14.55
N HIS A 20 28.52 -28.44 -15.38
CA HIS A 20 27.88 -27.14 -15.19
C HIS A 20 26.93 -27.24 -14.02
N VAL A 21 27.39 -26.80 -12.85
CA VAL A 21 26.52 -26.52 -11.70
C VAL A 21 25.71 -25.28 -12.05
N GLN A 22 24.50 -25.49 -12.61
CA GLN A 22 23.52 -24.43 -12.70
C GLN A 22 23.05 -24.11 -11.28
N SER A 23 23.57 -23.02 -10.71
CA SER A 23 22.99 -22.42 -9.52
C SER A 23 21.58 -21.98 -9.87
N ALA A 24 20.60 -22.80 -9.51
CA ALA A 24 19.22 -22.38 -9.48
C ALA A 24 19.15 -21.19 -8.50
N LYS A 25 19.06 -19.98 -9.04
CA LYS A 25 18.63 -18.83 -8.25
C LYS A 25 17.22 -19.17 -7.78
N THR A 26 17.09 -19.56 -6.53
CA THR A 26 15.81 -19.60 -5.85
C THR A 26 15.26 -18.17 -5.96
N GLN A 27 14.32 -17.95 -6.85
CA GLN A 27 13.59 -16.71 -6.95
C GLN A 27 12.75 -16.69 -5.65
N GLU A 28 13.25 -16.00 -4.63
CA GLU A 28 12.42 -15.65 -3.49
C GLU A 28 11.16 -15.02 -4.10
N ALA A 29 10.02 -15.62 -3.83
CA ALA A 29 8.73 -15.02 -4.16
C ALA A 29 8.69 -13.72 -3.38
N GLY A 30 9.12 -12.63 -4.01
CA GLY A 30 9.18 -11.31 -3.42
C GLY A 30 7.77 -10.98 -2.94
N HIS A 31 7.63 -10.70 -1.66
CA HIS A 31 6.39 -10.15 -1.14
C HIS A 31 6.10 -8.89 -1.95
N ALA A 32 4.85 -8.76 -2.41
CA ALA A 32 4.41 -7.54 -3.09
C ALA A 32 4.74 -6.34 -2.20
N SER A 33 5.28 -5.28 -2.79
CA SER A 33 5.58 -4.05 -2.05
C SER A 33 4.32 -3.47 -1.42
N ASP A 34 4.44 -2.69 -0.37
CA ASP A 34 3.28 -2.05 0.24
C ASP A 34 2.55 -1.15 -0.76
N ARG A 35 3.29 -0.49 -1.66
CA ARG A 35 2.68 0.27 -2.76
C ARG A 35 1.80 -0.61 -3.65
N GLU A 36 2.24 -1.80 -4.00
CA GLU A 36 1.44 -2.73 -4.82
C GLU A 36 0.22 -3.27 -4.05
N ARG A 37 0.36 -3.49 -2.75
CA ARG A 37 -0.72 -3.94 -1.88
C ARG A 37 -1.78 -2.85 -1.64
N LEU A 38 -1.41 -1.57 -1.68
CA LEU A 38 -2.33 -0.44 -1.56
C LEU A 38 -3.24 -0.29 -2.79
N ILE A 39 -2.78 -0.70 -3.99
CA ILE A 39 -3.55 -0.53 -5.23
C ILE A 39 -4.86 -1.29 -5.18
N GLY A 40 -5.96 -0.60 -5.45
CA GLY A 40 -7.30 -1.19 -5.52
C GLY A 40 -8.39 -0.30 -4.95
N ALA A 41 -9.58 -0.88 -4.86
CA ALA A 41 -10.73 -0.25 -4.22
C ALA A 41 -10.90 -0.87 -2.82
N TRP A 42 -10.99 -0.01 -1.83
CA TRP A 42 -11.12 -0.34 -0.42
C TRP A 42 -12.46 0.16 0.10
N HIS A 43 -13.29 -0.72 0.61
CA HIS A 43 -14.51 -0.29 1.29
C HIS A 43 -14.23 0.03 2.75
N LEU A 44 -14.89 1.05 3.24
CA LEU A 44 -14.79 1.46 4.64
C LEU A 44 -15.46 0.44 5.55
N VAL A 45 -14.73 -0.02 6.57
CA VAL A 45 -15.25 -0.89 7.63
C VAL A 45 -15.61 -0.09 8.86
N HIS A 46 -14.68 0.78 9.30
CA HIS A 46 -14.86 1.53 10.54
C HIS A 46 -14.01 2.79 10.58
N ILE A 47 -14.54 3.84 11.23
CA ILE A 47 -13.78 5.03 11.62
C ILE A 47 -13.79 5.15 13.14
N ASP A 48 -12.60 5.19 13.73
CA ASP A 48 -12.39 5.63 15.09
C ASP A 48 -12.02 7.11 15.10
N SER A 49 -12.70 7.88 15.95
CA SER A 49 -12.37 9.28 16.18
C SER A 49 -12.59 9.59 17.66
N PRO A 50 -11.60 9.25 18.50
CA PRO A 50 -11.71 9.49 19.93
C PRO A 50 -11.85 10.99 20.21
N GLY A 51 -12.57 11.31 21.28
CA GLY A 51 -12.69 12.66 21.80
C GLY A 51 -11.34 13.21 22.27
N GLN A 52 -11.27 14.49 22.61
CA GLN A 52 -10.04 15.13 23.13
C GLN A 52 -9.53 14.49 24.43
N ASP A 53 -10.39 13.80 25.16
CA ASP A 53 -10.04 13.04 26.38
C ASP A 53 -9.55 11.62 26.06
N GLY A 54 -9.39 11.27 24.79
CA GLY A 54 -8.95 9.95 24.31
C GLY A 54 -10.00 8.85 24.42
N LYS A 55 -11.23 9.17 24.86
CA LYS A 55 -12.30 8.17 24.95
C LYS A 55 -12.95 7.93 23.59
N PRO A 56 -13.39 6.68 23.31
CA PRO A 56 -14.17 6.39 22.13
C PRO A 56 -15.39 7.31 22.03
N THR A 57 -15.64 7.84 20.83
CA THR A 57 -16.86 8.57 20.54
C THR A 57 -17.77 7.68 19.70
N ASP A 58 -19.07 7.73 20.00
CA ASP A 58 -20.08 7.06 19.19
C ASP A 58 -20.41 7.96 17.98
N ILE A 59 -19.53 7.93 16.97
CA ILE A 59 -19.77 8.64 15.72
C ILE A 59 -20.58 7.76 14.78
N PRO A 60 -21.56 8.34 14.06
CA PRO A 60 -22.26 7.62 13.00
C PRO A 60 -21.27 7.12 11.96
N GLN A 61 -21.22 5.80 11.73
CA GLN A 61 -20.30 5.21 10.77
C GLN A 61 -20.72 5.52 9.34
N PRO A 62 -19.85 6.14 8.53
CA PRO A 62 -20.14 6.40 7.12
C PRO A 62 -20.01 5.12 6.29
N GLN A 63 -20.62 5.15 5.13
CA GLN A 63 -20.39 4.21 4.04
C GLN A 63 -19.49 4.88 2.99
N GLY A 64 -18.60 4.12 2.38
CA GLY A 64 -17.78 4.68 1.31
C GLY A 64 -16.58 3.84 0.93
N MET A 65 -15.76 4.45 0.11
CA MET A 65 -14.58 3.79 -0.44
C MET A 65 -13.39 4.74 -0.59
N LEU A 66 -12.21 4.12 -0.59
CA LEU A 66 -10.96 4.71 -1.04
C LEU A 66 -10.50 3.93 -2.27
N ILE A 67 -9.94 4.63 -3.25
CA ILE A 67 -9.37 3.99 -4.44
C ILE A 67 -7.93 4.50 -4.60
N TYR A 68 -6.98 3.57 -4.62
CA TYR A 68 -5.60 3.84 -4.98
C TYR A 68 -5.29 3.22 -6.34
N THR A 69 -4.86 4.02 -7.29
CA THR A 69 -4.54 3.55 -8.64
C THR A 69 -3.04 3.31 -8.79
N ARG A 70 -2.67 2.43 -9.72
CA ARG A 70 -1.28 2.08 -10.01
C ARG A 70 -0.44 3.28 -10.48
N ASP A 71 -1.06 4.21 -11.17
CA ASP A 71 -0.44 5.44 -11.69
C ASP A 71 -0.35 6.58 -10.67
N GLY A 72 -0.67 6.30 -9.39
CA GLY A 72 -0.41 7.21 -8.28
C GLY A 72 -1.55 8.20 -8.00
N HIS A 73 -2.79 7.87 -8.34
CA HIS A 73 -3.95 8.70 -7.99
C HIS A 73 -4.76 8.09 -6.85
N ILE A 74 -5.41 8.94 -6.09
CA ILE A 74 -6.33 8.57 -5.02
C ILE A 74 -7.68 9.22 -5.21
N SER A 75 -8.73 8.50 -4.83
CA SER A 75 -10.09 9.04 -4.64
C SER A 75 -10.67 8.55 -3.32
N VAL A 76 -11.27 9.46 -2.56
CA VAL A 76 -11.98 9.19 -1.31
C VAL A 76 -13.43 9.61 -1.49
N GLN A 77 -14.37 8.75 -1.12
CA GLN A 77 -15.79 9.04 -1.16
C GLN A 77 -16.49 8.40 0.04
N LEU A 78 -16.96 9.22 0.96
CA LEU A 78 -17.68 8.76 2.14
C LEU A 78 -19.03 9.48 2.24
N MET A 79 -20.04 8.78 2.72
CA MET A 79 -21.37 9.31 2.99
C MET A 79 -21.78 8.94 4.42
N TYR A 80 -21.93 9.93 5.26
CA TYR A 80 -22.41 9.78 6.63
C TYR A 80 -23.92 9.58 6.67
N PRO A 81 -24.45 8.82 7.64
CA PRO A 81 -25.90 8.69 7.83
C PRO A 81 -26.55 10.06 8.05
N LYS A 82 -27.81 10.20 7.66
CA LYS A 82 -28.62 11.37 8.01
C LYS A 82 -28.78 11.43 9.53
N SER A 83 -27.91 12.14 10.19
CA SER A 83 -28.03 12.47 11.60
C SER A 83 -27.80 13.97 11.77
N THR A 84 -28.42 14.54 12.79
CA THR A 84 -28.24 15.96 13.17
C THR A 84 -26.81 16.26 13.61
N ASN A 85 -25.98 15.22 13.82
CA ASN A 85 -24.61 15.30 14.33
C ASN A 85 -23.53 15.12 13.24
N ALA A 86 -23.89 14.95 11.97
CA ALA A 86 -22.93 14.98 10.87
C ALA A 86 -22.42 16.41 10.68
N LEU A 87 -21.49 16.82 11.54
CA LEU A 87 -20.91 18.15 11.54
C LEU A 87 -20.03 18.31 10.29
N SER A 88 -20.18 19.43 9.61
CA SER A 88 -19.22 19.85 8.59
C SER A 88 -17.88 20.20 9.27
N ASN A 89 -16.78 19.73 8.70
CA ASN A 89 -15.43 20.02 9.15
C ASN A 89 -14.50 20.22 7.93
N GLU A 90 -13.19 20.14 8.09
CA GLU A 90 -12.29 20.32 6.97
C GLU A 90 -12.40 19.21 5.90
N TYR A 91 -12.88 18.02 6.26
CA TYR A 91 -13.06 16.88 5.35
C TYR A 91 -14.51 16.71 4.88
N VAL A 92 -15.47 17.04 5.73
CA VAL A 92 -16.90 16.69 5.56
C VAL A 92 -17.73 17.94 5.32
N GLN A 93 -18.58 17.90 4.28
CA GLN A 93 -19.59 18.93 4.02
C GLN A 93 -20.96 18.29 3.80
N ASN A 94 -21.94 18.71 4.59
CA ASN A 94 -23.32 18.20 4.50
C ASN A 94 -23.43 16.66 4.58
N GLY A 95 -22.57 16.02 5.37
CA GLY A 95 -22.52 14.57 5.53
C GLY A 95 -21.81 13.82 4.41
N TYR A 96 -21.09 14.50 3.53
CA TYR A 96 -20.27 13.88 2.50
C TYR A 96 -18.82 14.27 2.66
N GLU A 97 -17.92 13.30 2.44
CA GLU A 97 -16.53 13.53 2.18
C GLU A 97 -16.24 13.06 0.76
N ALA A 98 -15.67 13.94 -0.05
CA ALA A 98 -15.23 13.60 -1.39
C ALA A 98 -13.97 14.39 -1.72
N SER A 99 -12.92 13.67 -2.06
CA SER A 99 -11.66 14.24 -2.50
C SER A 99 -10.95 13.34 -3.49
N PHE A 100 -10.08 13.93 -4.29
CA PHE A 100 -9.21 13.19 -5.20
C PHE A 100 -7.90 13.95 -5.40
N GLY A 101 -6.90 13.21 -5.87
CA GLY A 101 -5.59 13.78 -6.16
C GLY A 101 -4.57 12.69 -6.46
N SER A 102 -3.31 12.97 -6.18
CA SER A 102 -2.23 11.99 -6.25
C SER A 102 -1.79 11.53 -4.85
N TYR A 103 -0.97 10.48 -4.81
CA TYR A 103 -0.38 10.01 -3.56
C TYR A 103 1.05 9.54 -3.74
N ASP A 104 1.84 9.69 -2.70
CA ASP A 104 3.18 9.14 -2.55
C ASP A 104 3.24 8.19 -1.35
N VAL A 105 4.07 7.14 -1.45
CA VAL A 105 4.28 6.14 -0.38
C VAL A 105 5.74 6.09 0.00
N ASP A 106 6.02 6.18 1.30
CA ASP A 106 7.31 5.87 1.90
C ASP A 106 7.16 4.55 2.68
N GLU A 107 7.50 3.44 2.04
CA GLU A 107 7.38 2.10 2.60
C GLU A 107 8.30 1.90 3.82
N ALA A 108 9.45 2.55 3.84
CA ALA A 108 10.40 2.42 4.95
C ALA A 108 9.86 3.04 6.25
N ARG A 109 9.00 4.04 6.14
CA ARG A 109 8.37 4.72 7.28
C ARG A 109 6.92 4.33 7.50
N HIS A 110 6.33 3.51 6.62
CA HIS A 110 4.90 3.21 6.60
C HIS A 110 4.03 4.47 6.57
N THR A 111 4.45 5.45 5.76
CA THR A 111 3.72 6.70 5.58
C THR A 111 3.31 6.88 4.13
N LEU A 112 2.20 7.56 3.95
CA LEU A 112 1.75 8.01 2.63
C LEU A 112 1.26 9.47 2.73
N THR A 113 1.34 10.19 1.63
CA THR A 113 0.87 11.57 1.55
C THR A 113 -0.16 11.67 0.44
N HIS A 114 -1.35 12.16 0.76
CA HIS A 114 -2.35 12.53 -0.23
C HIS A 114 -2.17 13.99 -0.63
N HIS A 115 -1.95 14.26 -1.92
CA HIS A 115 -1.85 15.59 -2.51
C HIS A 115 -3.21 15.96 -3.10
N VAL A 116 -4.00 16.76 -2.38
CA VAL A 116 -5.40 17.01 -2.73
C VAL A 116 -5.50 17.97 -3.92
N GLN A 117 -6.07 17.50 -5.03
CA GLN A 117 -6.31 18.29 -6.24
C GLN A 117 -7.77 18.74 -6.36
N GLY A 118 -8.70 18.00 -5.75
CA GLY A 118 -10.11 18.37 -5.68
C GLY A 118 -10.75 17.85 -4.39
N SER A 119 -11.69 18.62 -3.85
CA SER A 119 -12.43 18.26 -2.64
C SER A 119 -13.80 18.94 -2.62
N ILE A 120 -14.76 18.31 -1.93
CA ILE A 120 -16.05 18.92 -1.62
C ILE A 120 -15.87 20.14 -0.70
N THR A 121 -14.86 20.12 0.16
CA THR A 121 -14.47 21.25 1.03
C THR A 121 -13.37 22.07 0.39
N ARG A 122 -13.65 22.57 -0.81
CA ARG A 122 -12.69 23.19 -1.73
C ARG A 122 -11.64 24.08 -1.06
N ASP A 123 -12.10 25.08 -0.32
CA ASP A 123 -11.24 26.14 0.25
C ASP A 123 -10.42 25.65 1.45
N LEU A 124 -10.75 24.49 1.99
CA LEU A 124 -10.08 23.90 3.14
C LEU A 124 -9.02 22.86 2.77
N LEU A 125 -9.26 22.06 1.72
CA LEU A 125 -8.40 20.91 1.40
C LEU A 125 -7.66 21.02 0.07
N VAL A 126 -8.18 21.71 -0.94
CA VAL A 126 -7.52 21.77 -2.26
C VAL A 126 -6.14 22.41 -2.15
N GLY A 127 -5.12 21.74 -2.69
CA GLY A 127 -3.73 22.18 -2.61
C GLY A 127 -3.04 21.80 -1.30
N LYS A 128 -3.69 21.04 -0.41
CA LYS A 128 -3.07 20.54 0.83
C LYS A 128 -2.42 19.18 0.62
N ASP A 129 -1.31 18.99 1.33
CA ASP A 129 -0.70 17.70 1.56
C ASP A 129 -1.21 17.13 2.88
N LEU A 130 -1.75 15.93 2.81
CA LEU A 130 -2.31 15.23 3.95
C LEU A 130 -1.42 14.03 4.29
N PRO A 131 -0.44 14.19 5.20
CA PRO A 131 0.40 13.09 5.63
C PRO A 131 -0.41 12.09 6.47
N ARG A 132 -0.17 10.81 6.22
CA ARG A 132 -0.85 9.67 6.84
C ARG A 132 0.17 8.63 7.29
N VAL A 133 -0.16 7.91 8.34
CA VAL A 133 0.48 6.65 8.69
C VAL A 133 -0.44 5.54 8.22
N TYR A 134 0.10 4.51 7.58
CA TYR A 134 -0.70 3.36 7.16
C TYR A 134 -0.18 2.06 7.78
N HIS A 135 -1.07 1.10 7.90
CA HIS A 135 -0.75 -0.25 8.30
C HIS A 135 -1.56 -1.25 7.47
N LEU A 136 -0.86 -2.16 6.81
CA LEU A 136 -1.45 -3.29 6.07
C LEU A 136 -1.39 -4.52 6.95
N THR A 137 -2.53 -4.95 7.46
CA THR A 137 -2.62 -6.09 8.37
C THR A 137 -2.41 -7.43 7.67
N ALA A 138 -2.13 -8.47 8.46
CA ALA A 138 -1.95 -9.83 7.93
C ALA A 138 -3.26 -10.44 7.39
N ASP A 139 -4.41 -9.99 7.90
CA ASP A 139 -5.75 -10.38 7.42
C ASP A 139 -6.29 -9.51 6.27
N GLY A 140 -5.41 -8.68 5.68
CA GLY A 140 -5.71 -7.95 4.44
C GLY A 140 -6.44 -6.63 4.63
N LYS A 141 -6.44 -6.04 5.83
CA LYS A 141 -7.02 -4.72 6.08
C LYS A 141 -6.00 -3.62 5.89
N LEU A 142 -6.49 -2.45 5.50
CA LEU A 142 -5.76 -1.20 5.47
C LEU A 142 -6.25 -0.31 6.61
N ILE A 143 -5.36 0.07 7.49
CA ILE A 143 -5.61 1.06 8.53
C ILE A 143 -4.85 2.33 8.16
N ILE A 144 -5.55 3.46 8.13
CA ILE A 144 -4.97 4.78 7.86
C ILE A 144 -5.25 5.67 9.07
N GLN A 145 -4.22 6.41 9.48
CA GLN A 145 -4.28 7.35 10.60
C GLN A 145 -3.71 8.70 10.16
N SER A 146 -4.11 9.78 10.83
CA SER A 146 -3.41 11.04 10.67
C SER A 146 -1.97 10.92 11.16
N ALA A 147 -1.02 11.55 10.44
CA ALA A 147 0.35 11.73 10.92
C ALA A 147 0.50 12.99 11.80
N ARG A 148 -0.55 13.80 11.94
CA ARG A 148 -0.54 14.99 12.80
C ARG A 148 -0.75 14.60 14.26
N PRO A 149 0.05 15.09 15.20
CA PRO A 149 0.00 14.67 16.60
C PRO A 149 -1.25 15.13 17.35
N ASP A 150 -1.97 16.11 16.82
CA ASP A 150 -3.21 16.67 17.37
C ASP A 150 -4.48 16.03 16.82
N GLU A 151 -4.34 15.12 15.83
CA GLU A 151 -5.45 14.37 15.23
C GLU A 151 -5.36 12.89 15.63
N HIS A 152 -6.42 12.37 16.22
CA HIS A 152 -6.46 11.01 16.79
C HIS A 152 -7.53 10.13 16.14
N TRP A 153 -7.70 10.20 14.84
CA TRP A 153 -8.63 9.35 14.12
C TRP A 153 -7.90 8.21 13.39
N SER A 154 -8.60 7.12 13.16
CA SER A 154 -8.18 6.04 12.29
C SER A 154 -9.32 5.52 11.42
N VAL A 155 -8.99 5.10 10.22
CA VAL A 155 -9.90 4.52 9.24
C VAL A 155 -9.44 3.10 8.94
N THR A 156 -10.32 2.13 9.15
CA THR A 156 -10.10 0.73 8.78
C THR A 156 -10.91 0.39 7.54
N SER A 157 -10.25 -0.18 6.54
CA SER A 157 -10.85 -0.56 5.25
C SER A 157 -10.42 -1.96 4.82
N GLU A 158 -11.23 -2.61 4.00
CA GLU A 158 -10.98 -3.91 3.39
C GLU A 158 -11.09 -3.81 1.85
N HIS A 159 -10.37 -4.65 1.11
CA HIS A 159 -10.54 -4.75 -0.33
C HIS A 159 -11.96 -5.21 -0.68
N TYR A 160 -12.51 -4.63 -1.78
CA TYR A 160 -13.74 -5.13 -2.37
C TYR A 160 -13.56 -6.53 -2.98
#